data_491140622960ba97c7c2dea84115a2e7
#
_entry.id   491140622960ba97c7c2dea84115a2e7
#
_cell.length_a   1.000
_cell.length_b   1.000
_cell.length_c   1.000
_cell.angle_alpha   90.00
_cell.angle_beta   90.00
_cell.angle_gamma   90.00
#
_symmetry.space_group_name_H-M   'P 1'
#
loop_
_entity.id
_entity.type
_entity.pdbx_description
1 polymer ?
#
loop_
_entity_poly.entity_id
_entity_poly.type
_entity_poly.pdbx_seq_one_letter_code
_entity_poly.pdbx_strand_id
1 'polypeptide(L)'
;MQITKLVLVNFSSYEGKTVFDFTVKKDQPIILIGGLNGAGKTSIFTAIKIALYGPLAFGYTGNNTFYSKKIRGFINDKAFQTQPFTSGISIEVKVKKEREIKYYTINRNWHIIDSKIEESYSVYEGNKPLEYTDRILFESYILNIIPIDLFEFFLFDGEEVGTIFASDGYNKYVKNALLTMCGIDDFEILQHFCRNYNGRIESKEEMDLNDQYQNLVDKIAETEKAITACESILND
;
A
#
# COMPACT_ATOMS: atom_id res chain seq x y z
N MET A 1 -9.88 15.32 3.38
CA MET A 1 -8.93 15.15 4.49
C MET A 1 -8.04 16.40 4.57
N GLN A 2 -7.61 16.78 5.77
CA GLN A 2 -6.68 17.88 6.01
C GLN A 2 -5.64 17.41 7.03
N ILE A 3 -4.37 17.56 6.72
CA ILE A 3 -3.29 17.34 7.67
C ILE A 3 -3.22 18.59 8.55
N THR A 4 -3.26 18.43 9.86
CA THR A 4 -3.24 19.55 10.82
C THR A 4 -1.93 19.67 11.55
N LYS A 5 -1.21 18.54 11.73
CA LYS A 5 0.06 18.54 12.46
C LYS A 5 0.93 17.37 12.06
N LEU A 6 2.22 17.58 12.03
CA LEU A 6 3.24 16.55 11.85
C LEU A 6 4.28 16.68 12.97
N VAL A 7 4.58 15.57 13.61
CA VAL A 7 5.65 15.49 14.61
C VAL A 7 6.67 14.48 14.14
N LEU A 8 7.91 14.90 14.08
CA LEU A 8 9.07 14.06 13.74
C LEU A 8 9.93 13.90 15.00
N VAL A 9 10.37 12.69 15.25
CA VAL A 9 11.30 12.38 16.35
C VAL A 9 12.49 11.64 15.74
N ASN A 10 13.66 12.25 15.77
CA ASN A 10 14.91 11.69 15.23
C ASN A 10 14.71 11.11 13.82
N PHE A 11 14.13 11.88 12.92
CA PHE A 11 13.80 11.46 11.57
C PHE A 11 14.54 12.29 10.53
N SER A 12 15.32 11.65 9.67
CA SER A 12 16.11 12.27 8.60
C SER A 12 17.01 13.39 9.15
N SER A 13 16.89 14.60 8.62
CA SER A 13 17.65 15.78 9.07
C SER A 13 17.19 16.31 10.44
N TYR A 14 16.08 15.82 10.97
CA TYR A 14 15.47 16.32 12.21
C TYR A 14 15.97 15.56 13.41
N GLU A 15 16.84 16.21 14.19
CA GLU A 15 17.30 15.70 15.48
C GLU A 15 16.30 16.05 16.59
N GLY A 16 16.06 15.11 17.51
CA GLY A 16 15.10 15.28 18.59
C GLY A 16 13.68 15.38 18.09
N LYS A 17 12.84 16.11 18.83
CA LYS A 17 11.42 16.29 18.50
C LYS A 17 11.19 17.60 17.76
N THR A 18 10.71 17.52 16.53
CA THR A 18 10.32 18.66 15.70
C THR A 18 8.82 18.59 15.42
N VAL A 19 8.14 19.72 15.57
CA VAL A 19 6.69 19.84 15.38
C VAL A 19 6.38 20.83 14.27
N PHE A 20 5.59 20.42 13.30
CA PHE A 20 5.02 21.26 12.26
C PHE A 20 3.53 21.40 12.50
N ASP A 21 3.06 22.62 12.68
CA ASP A 21 1.63 22.97 12.75
C ASP A 21 1.17 23.39 11.37
N PHE A 22 0.24 22.63 10.80
CA PHE A 22 -0.38 22.89 9.51
C PHE A 22 -1.81 23.42 9.64
N THR A 23 -2.13 23.98 10.80
CA THR A 23 -3.42 24.60 11.04
C THR A 23 -3.50 25.92 10.26
N VAL A 24 -4.42 26.01 9.31
CA VAL A 24 -4.66 27.21 8.51
C VAL A 24 -5.81 28.02 9.09
N LYS A 25 -5.71 29.34 8.97
CA LYS A 25 -6.80 30.29 9.27
C LYS A 25 -7.61 30.55 7.99
N LYS A 26 -8.88 30.92 8.14
CA LYS A 26 -9.79 31.14 7.01
C LYS A 26 -9.28 32.19 6.01
N ASP A 27 -8.61 33.20 6.51
CA ASP A 27 -8.04 34.35 5.77
C ASP A 27 -6.57 34.16 5.38
N GLN A 28 -5.93 33.06 5.87
CA GLN A 28 -4.54 32.71 5.60
C GLN A 28 -4.45 31.19 5.31
N PRO A 29 -4.92 30.75 4.13
CA PRO A 29 -5.02 29.32 3.80
C PRO A 29 -3.68 28.71 3.36
N ILE A 30 -2.60 29.50 3.28
CA ILE A 30 -1.30 29.07 2.77
C ILE A 30 -0.30 28.98 3.92
N ILE A 31 0.40 27.85 3.99
CA ILE A 31 1.55 27.64 4.89
C ILE A 31 2.81 27.57 4.04
N LEU A 32 3.78 28.42 4.36
CA LEU A 32 5.07 28.43 3.68
C LEU A 32 6.13 27.78 4.56
N ILE A 33 6.80 26.73 4.01
CA ILE A 33 7.91 26.06 4.67
C ILE A 33 9.20 26.45 3.96
N GLY A 34 9.97 27.32 4.59
CA GLY A 34 11.27 27.77 4.08
C GLY A 34 12.43 27.00 4.70
N GLY A 35 13.51 26.83 3.95
CA GLY A 35 14.76 26.22 4.44
C GLY A 35 15.80 26.13 3.35
N LEU A 36 17.07 26.07 3.77
CA LEU A 36 18.21 25.85 2.86
C LEU A 36 18.11 24.46 2.19
N ASN A 37 18.90 24.25 1.13
CA ASN A 37 19.03 22.94 0.51
C ASN A 37 19.61 21.97 1.53
N GLY A 38 19.07 20.74 1.60
CA GLY A 38 19.43 19.76 2.61
C GLY A 38 18.79 19.95 4.00
N ALA A 39 18.05 21.03 4.25
CA ALA A 39 17.40 21.29 5.54
C ALA A 39 16.23 20.32 5.87
N GLY A 40 15.91 19.37 4.99
CA GLY A 40 14.89 18.35 5.24
C GLY A 40 13.50 18.68 4.69
N LYS A 41 13.36 19.62 3.76
CA LYS A 41 12.06 19.93 3.13
C LYS A 41 11.43 18.69 2.51
N THR A 42 12.15 17.95 1.69
CA THR A 42 11.73 16.68 1.07
C THR A 42 11.44 15.60 2.12
N SER A 43 12.17 15.62 3.25
CA SER A 43 11.93 14.68 4.36
C SER A 43 10.55 14.81 4.99
N ILE A 44 9.92 15.99 4.92
CA ILE A 44 8.54 16.22 5.39
C ILE A 44 7.55 15.43 4.52
N PHE A 45 7.69 15.48 3.19
CA PHE A 45 6.83 14.72 2.27
C PHE A 45 7.00 13.21 2.47
N THR A 46 8.25 12.76 2.58
CA THR A 46 8.55 11.35 2.86
C THR A 46 7.95 10.92 4.19
N ALA A 47 8.04 11.74 5.23
CA ALA A 47 7.44 11.46 6.53
C ALA A 47 5.91 11.35 6.45
N ILE A 48 5.24 12.24 5.73
CA ILE A 48 3.79 12.18 5.50
C ILE A 48 3.42 10.90 4.75
N LYS A 49 4.15 10.56 3.68
CA LYS A 49 3.94 9.34 2.90
C LYS A 49 4.09 8.08 3.75
N ILE A 50 5.16 8.00 4.55
CA ILE A 50 5.38 6.89 5.48
C ILE A 50 4.28 6.84 6.55
N ALA A 51 3.90 7.97 7.14
CA ALA A 51 2.88 8.02 8.18
C ALA A 51 1.54 7.45 7.67
N LEU A 52 1.11 7.83 6.49
CA LEU A 52 -0.16 7.40 5.89
C LEU A 52 -0.12 5.95 5.42
N TYR A 53 0.93 5.53 4.72
CA TYR A 53 0.95 4.27 3.98
C TYR A 53 1.89 3.21 4.55
N GLY A 54 2.81 3.57 5.44
CA GLY A 54 3.78 2.63 6.01
C GLY A 54 4.60 1.90 4.95
N PRO A 55 4.64 0.56 4.99
CA PRO A 55 5.38 -0.24 4.00
C PRO A 55 4.95 0.01 2.56
N LEU A 56 3.65 0.25 2.31
CA LEU A 56 3.13 0.55 0.99
C LEU A 56 3.76 1.81 0.38
N ALA A 57 4.24 2.76 1.19
CA ALA A 57 4.95 3.96 0.71
C ALA A 57 6.15 3.63 -0.19
N PHE A 58 6.70 2.41 -0.07
CA PHE A 58 7.82 1.90 -0.84
C PHE A 58 7.49 0.67 -1.67
N GLY A 59 6.20 0.35 -1.84
CA GLY A 59 5.73 -0.80 -2.61
C GLY A 59 5.85 -2.15 -1.88
N TYR A 60 6.04 -2.15 -0.55
CA TYR A 60 6.08 -3.38 0.24
C TYR A 60 4.70 -3.71 0.81
N THR A 61 4.32 -4.98 0.80
CA THR A 61 2.99 -5.45 1.29
C THR A 61 2.90 -5.60 2.81
N GLY A 62 3.96 -5.32 3.55
CA GLY A 62 3.98 -5.41 5.02
C GLY A 62 5.37 -5.13 5.60
N ASN A 63 5.45 -5.16 6.92
CA ASN A 63 6.72 -4.99 7.64
C ASN A 63 7.63 -6.19 7.36
N ASN A 64 8.65 -5.98 6.56
CA ASN A 64 9.65 -6.96 6.20
C ASN A 64 11.06 -6.38 6.32
N THR A 65 12.07 -7.22 6.13
CA THR A 65 13.49 -6.82 6.27
C THR A 65 13.88 -5.69 5.31
N PHE A 66 13.29 -5.62 4.11
CA PHE A 66 13.58 -4.56 3.14
C PHE A 66 12.99 -3.23 3.60
N TYR A 67 11.76 -3.25 4.12
CA TYR A 67 11.15 -2.07 4.72
C TYR A 67 11.95 -1.57 5.92
N SER A 68 12.33 -2.46 6.85
CA SER A 68 13.14 -2.08 8.02
C SER A 68 14.48 -1.46 7.62
N LYS A 69 15.15 -2.00 6.59
CA LYS A 69 16.39 -1.40 6.04
C LYS A 69 16.13 -0.02 5.43
N LYS A 70 14.99 0.15 4.74
CA LYS A 70 14.59 1.44 4.15
C LYS A 70 14.34 2.47 5.23
N ILE A 71 13.60 2.10 6.29
CA ILE A 71 13.33 2.97 7.44
C ILE A 71 14.62 3.35 8.17
N ARG A 72 15.57 2.41 8.33
CA ARG A 72 16.86 2.73 8.95
C ARG A 72 17.55 3.91 8.26
N GLY A 73 17.45 4.05 6.95
CA GLY A 73 18.00 5.16 6.18
C GLY A 73 17.32 6.51 6.46
N PHE A 74 16.14 6.51 7.08
CA PHE A 74 15.43 7.72 7.49
C PHE A 74 15.55 8.03 8.99
N ILE A 75 16.11 7.14 9.79
CA ILE A 75 16.36 7.42 11.22
C ILE A 75 17.61 8.29 11.32
N ASN A 76 17.52 9.39 12.08
CA ASN A 76 18.64 10.26 12.32
C ASN A 76 19.74 9.50 13.07
N ASP A 77 21.00 9.63 12.63
CA ASP A 77 22.12 8.87 13.19
C ASP A 77 22.33 9.11 14.68
N LYS A 78 21.98 10.28 15.17
CA LYS A 78 22.09 10.60 16.60
C LYS A 78 21.13 9.79 17.47
N ALA A 79 20.02 9.29 16.89
CA ALA A 79 19.12 8.40 17.62
C ALA A 79 19.81 7.11 18.08
N PHE A 80 20.77 6.62 17.30
CA PHE A 80 21.54 5.42 17.65
C PHE A 80 22.59 5.65 18.75
N GLN A 81 22.91 6.91 19.00
CA GLN A 81 23.89 7.32 20.02
C GLN A 81 23.24 7.67 21.36
N THR A 82 21.91 7.80 21.41
CA THR A 82 21.14 8.20 22.60
C THR A 82 20.38 7.02 23.20
N GLN A 83 20.28 6.98 24.53
CA GLN A 83 19.46 6.00 25.25
C GLN A 83 18.42 6.73 26.10
N PRO A 84 17.16 6.29 26.08
CA PRO A 84 16.61 5.21 25.24
C PRO A 84 16.55 5.62 23.77
N PHE A 85 16.71 4.64 22.86
CA PHE A 85 16.50 4.87 21.44
C PHE A 85 15.05 5.27 21.16
N THR A 86 14.86 6.40 20.48
CA THR A 86 13.55 6.88 20.09
C THR A 86 13.60 7.45 18.67
N SER A 87 12.74 6.95 17.81
CA SER A 87 12.50 7.53 16.49
C SER A 87 11.04 7.29 16.09
N GLY A 88 10.43 8.25 15.41
CA GLY A 88 9.04 8.09 15.00
C GLY A 88 8.46 9.27 14.25
N ILE A 89 7.28 9.03 13.71
CA ILE A 89 6.44 10.01 13.03
C ILE A 89 5.04 9.95 13.65
N SER A 90 4.48 11.12 13.92
CA SER A 90 3.07 11.26 14.31
C SER A 90 2.42 12.30 13.40
N ILE A 91 1.28 11.97 12.82
CA ILE A 91 0.51 12.88 11.97
C ILE A 91 -0.91 13.00 12.49
N GLU A 92 -1.39 14.24 12.63
CA GLU A 92 -2.78 14.51 12.96
C GLU A 92 -3.55 14.89 11.69
N VAL A 93 -4.65 14.20 11.45
CA VAL A 93 -5.50 14.42 10.28
C VAL A 93 -6.93 14.70 10.70
N LYS A 94 -7.53 15.67 10.03
CA LYS A 94 -8.94 16.00 10.15
C LYS A 94 -9.67 15.46 8.92
N VAL A 95 -10.67 14.64 9.14
CA VAL A 95 -11.44 13.99 8.09
C VAL A 95 -12.91 14.34 8.23
N LYS A 96 -13.55 14.69 7.13
CA LYS A 96 -15.00 14.85 7.08
C LYS A 96 -15.60 13.54 6.58
N LYS A 97 -16.26 12.81 7.50
CA LYS A 97 -16.97 11.58 7.18
C LYS A 97 -18.46 11.84 7.32
N GLU A 98 -19.19 11.70 6.21
CA GLU A 98 -20.62 12.03 6.13
C GLU A 98 -20.88 13.50 6.51
N ARG A 99 -21.45 13.78 7.68
CA ARG A 99 -21.71 15.13 8.20
C ARG A 99 -20.86 15.49 9.40
N GLU A 100 -20.03 14.58 9.89
CA GLU A 100 -19.18 14.76 11.05
C GLU A 100 -17.72 15.01 10.69
N ILE A 101 -17.06 15.77 11.55
CA ILE A 101 -15.62 15.99 11.46
C ILE A 101 -14.96 15.12 12.53
N LYS A 102 -14.08 14.23 12.10
CA LYS A 102 -13.31 13.35 12.96
C LYS A 102 -11.83 13.70 12.89
N TYR A 103 -11.17 13.58 14.03
CA TYR A 103 -9.74 13.81 14.15
C TYR A 103 -9.05 12.49 14.44
N TYR A 104 -8.04 12.18 13.66
CA TYR A 104 -7.23 10.98 13.83
C TYR A 104 -5.78 11.35 14.04
N THR A 105 -5.11 10.61 14.93
CA THR A 105 -3.66 10.67 15.11
C THR A 105 -3.06 9.34 14.71
N ILE A 106 -2.19 9.35 13.72
CA ILE A 106 -1.49 8.18 13.21
C ILE A 106 -0.05 8.24 13.72
N ASN A 107 0.38 7.21 14.43
CA ASN A 107 1.72 7.12 14.98
C ASN A 107 2.44 5.90 14.40
N ARG A 108 3.67 6.12 13.95
CA ARG A 108 4.65 5.07 13.62
C ARG A 108 5.91 5.34 14.41
N ASN A 109 6.23 4.42 15.31
CA ASN A 109 7.42 4.54 16.14
C ASN A 109 8.31 3.33 15.87
N TRP A 110 9.61 3.56 15.80
CA TRP A 110 10.59 2.52 15.57
C TRP A 110 11.38 2.26 16.82
N HIS A 111 11.64 0.98 17.07
CA HIS A 111 12.37 0.47 18.22
C HIS A 111 13.49 -0.46 17.74
N ILE A 112 14.52 -0.64 18.54
CA ILE A 112 15.54 -1.64 18.27
C ILE A 112 15.27 -2.83 19.18
N ILE A 113 14.93 -3.97 18.58
CA ILE A 113 14.74 -5.26 19.24
C ILE A 113 15.67 -6.26 18.57
N ASP A 114 16.54 -6.91 19.33
CA ASP A 114 17.52 -7.89 18.83
C ASP A 114 18.34 -7.37 17.62
N SER A 115 18.81 -6.14 17.72
CA SER A 115 19.56 -5.44 16.66
C SER A 115 18.76 -5.20 15.36
N LYS A 116 17.45 -5.41 15.37
CA LYS A 116 16.56 -5.11 14.24
C LYS A 116 15.67 -3.91 14.56
N ILE A 117 15.32 -3.18 13.52
CA ILE A 117 14.33 -2.10 13.63
C ILE A 117 12.95 -2.70 13.46
N GLU A 118 12.13 -2.53 14.48
CA GLU A 118 10.74 -2.93 14.50
C GLU A 118 9.84 -1.69 14.59
N GLU A 119 8.72 -1.71 13.88
CA GLU A 119 7.74 -0.64 13.86
C GLU A 119 6.57 -0.97 14.78
N SER A 120 6.22 -0.02 15.61
CA SER A 120 4.96 0.00 16.34
C SER A 120 4.02 1.02 15.68
N TYR A 121 2.86 0.55 15.24
CA TYR A 121 1.86 1.33 14.54
C TYR A 121 0.58 1.45 15.36
N SER A 122 0.10 2.68 15.56
CA SER A 122 -1.14 2.94 16.28
C SER A 122 -1.90 4.11 15.67
N VAL A 123 -3.23 4.04 15.73
CA VAL A 123 -4.14 5.09 15.30
C VAL A 123 -5.09 5.41 16.42
N TYR A 124 -5.36 6.69 16.63
CA TYR A 124 -6.30 7.19 17.62
C TYR A 124 -7.40 8.00 16.93
N GLU A 125 -8.65 7.81 17.33
CA GLU A 125 -9.76 8.73 17.02
C GLU A 125 -9.95 9.64 18.24
N GLY A 126 -9.54 10.91 18.12
CA GLY A 126 -9.38 11.78 19.27
C GLY A 126 -8.37 11.21 20.28
N ASN A 127 -8.85 10.86 21.48
CA ASN A 127 -8.01 10.27 22.54
C ASN A 127 -8.18 8.74 22.66
N LYS A 128 -9.04 8.12 21.84
CA LYS A 128 -9.32 6.69 21.92
C LYS A 128 -8.50 5.93 20.88
N PRO A 129 -7.69 4.93 21.29
CA PRO A 129 -6.98 4.08 20.34
C PRO A 129 -7.99 3.24 19.54
N LEU A 130 -7.72 3.07 18.25
CA LEU A 130 -8.48 2.16 17.41
C LEU A 130 -8.05 0.71 17.67
N GLU A 131 -9.03 -0.16 17.83
CA GLU A 131 -8.82 -1.61 17.88
C GLU A 131 -8.32 -2.12 16.52
N TYR A 132 -7.81 -3.35 16.51
CA TYR A 132 -7.17 -3.93 15.32
C TYR A 132 -8.07 -3.87 14.06
N THR A 133 -9.34 -4.26 14.19
CA THR A 133 -10.30 -4.26 13.06
C THR A 133 -10.59 -2.85 12.57
N ASP A 134 -10.84 -1.91 13.48
CA ASP A 134 -11.12 -0.51 13.14
C ASP A 134 -9.91 0.16 12.48
N ARG A 135 -8.71 -0.23 12.88
CA ARG A 135 -7.46 0.25 12.29
C ARG A 135 -7.29 -0.21 10.84
N ILE A 136 -7.61 -1.48 10.53
CA ILE A 136 -7.59 -1.98 9.13
C ILE A 136 -8.61 -1.23 8.27
N LEU A 137 -9.82 -1.02 8.80
CA LEU A 137 -10.85 -0.25 8.11
C LEU A 137 -10.40 1.20 7.89
N PHE A 138 -9.71 1.79 8.85
CA PHE A 138 -9.14 3.12 8.72
C PHE A 138 -8.04 3.19 7.66
N GLU A 139 -7.13 2.21 7.60
CA GLU A 139 -6.11 2.12 6.56
C GLU A 139 -6.73 2.05 5.16
N SER A 140 -7.72 1.18 4.98
CA SER A 140 -8.48 1.08 3.72
C SER A 140 -9.19 2.39 3.38
N TYR A 141 -9.74 3.07 4.39
CA TYR A 141 -10.38 4.36 4.21
C TYR A 141 -9.40 5.45 3.76
N ILE A 142 -8.19 5.50 4.33
CA ILE A 142 -7.14 6.44 3.89
C ILE A 142 -6.73 6.16 2.44
N LEU A 143 -6.54 4.90 2.06
CA LEU A 143 -6.22 4.50 0.68
C LEU A 143 -7.32 4.90 -0.32
N ASN A 144 -8.59 4.85 0.10
CA ASN A 144 -9.72 5.29 -0.73
C ASN A 144 -9.80 6.82 -0.88
N ILE A 145 -9.38 7.59 0.14
CA ILE A 145 -9.40 9.06 0.07
C ILE A 145 -8.23 9.59 -0.76
N ILE A 146 -7.04 9.03 -0.52
CA ILE A 146 -5.82 9.38 -1.24
C ILE A 146 -5.14 8.06 -1.61
N PRO A 147 -5.47 7.49 -2.79
CA PRO A 147 -4.73 6.36 -3.33
C PRO A 147 -3.24 6.69 -3.41
N ILE A 148 -2.40 5.69 -3.15
CA ILE A 148 -0.95 5.90 -3.08
C ILE A 148 -0.38 6.47 -4.38
N ASP A 149 -0.94 6.06 -5.51
CA ASP A 149 -0.55 6.51 -6.85
C ASP A 149 -0.90 7.99 -7.11
N LEU A 150 -1.84 8.53 -6.32
CA LEU A 150 -2.23 9.94 -6.38
C LEU A 150 -1.49 10.81 -5.34
N PHE A 151 -0.74 10.19 -4.43
CA PHE A 151 -0.05 10.94 -3.37
C PHE A 151 0.86 12.02 -3.95
N GLU A 152 1.67 11.68 -4.95
CA GLU A 152 2.63 12.59 -5.60
C GLU A 152 1.93 13.67 -6.45
N PHE A 153 0.66 13.46 -6.82
CA PHE A 153 -0.15 14.45 -7.49
C PHE A 153 -0.61 15.59 -6.55
N PHE A 154 -0.89 15.23 -5.30
CA PHE A 154 -1.33 16.20 -4.28
C PHE A 154 -0.18 16.76 -3.45
N LEU A 155 0.88 15.98 -3.29
CA LEU A 155 2.05 16.30 -2.47
C LEU A 155 3.32 16.03 -3.29
N PHE A 156 3.84 17.06 -3.92
CA PHE A 156 5.04 16.98 -4.75
C PHE A 156 6.14 17.89 -4.22
N ASP A 157 7.39 17.50 -4.43
CA ASP A 157 8.54 18.38 -4.20
C ASP A 157 8.68 19.35 -5.36
N GLY A 158 8.94 20.61 -5.06
CA GLY A 158 9.11 21.66 -6.08
C GLY A 158 10.25 21.38 -7.06
N GLU A 159 11.24 20.58 -6.68
CA GLU A 159 12.32 20.15 -7.57
C GLU A 159 11.84 19.11 -8.61
N GLU A 160 10.87 18.26 -8.24
CA GLU A 160 10.27 17.26 -9.14
C GLU A 160 9.29 17.88 -10.15
N VAL A 161 8.67 19.01 -9.82
CA VAL A 161 7.72 19.69 -10.72
C VAL A 161 8.35 19.97 -12.08
N GLY A 162 9.62 20.41 -12.10
CA GLY A 162 10.35 20.67 -13.33
C GLY A 162 10.48 19.45 -14.25
N THR A 163 10.66 18.27 -13.67
CA THR A 163 10.80 17.00 -14.41
C THR A 163 9.47 16.43 -14.84
N ILE A 164 8.43 16.58 -14.01
CA ILE A 164 7.07 16.13 -14.32
C ILE A 164 6.52 16.94 -15.52
N PHE A 165 6.70 18.25 -15.55
CA PHE A 165 6.18 19.11 -16.62
C PHE A 165 7.04 19.14 -17.88
N ALA A 166 8.31 18.79 -17.81
CA ALA A 166 9.26 18.83 -18.93
C ALA A 166 9.22 17.58 -19.86
N SER A 167 8.50 16.52 -19.48
CA SER A 167 8.50 15.25 -20.23
C SER A 167 7.10 14.88 -20.73
N ASP A 168 7.05 14.08 -21.83
CA ASP A 168 5.82 13.41 -22.28
C ASP A 168 5.18 12.52 -21.18
N GLY A 169 5.90 12.30 -20.09
CA GLY A 169 5.44 11.64 -18.87
C GLY A 169 4.29 12.37 -18.17
N TYR A 170 4.20 13.72 -18.30
CA TYR A 170 3.11 14.49 -17.68
C TYR A 170 1.73 14.03 -18.15
N ASN A 171 1.54 13.88 -19.45
CA ASN A 171 0.26 13.43 -20.01
C ASN A 171 -0.11 12.03 -19.50
N LYS A 172 0.86 11.13 -19.38
CA LYS A 172 0.65 9.77 -18.85
C LYS A 172 0.34 9.82 -17.34
N TYR A 173 1.07 10.65 -16.59
CA TYR A 173 0.89 10.82 -15.15
C TYR A 173 -0.50 11.39 -14.82
N VAL A 174 -0.90 12.48 -15.48
CA VAL A 174 -2.24 13.09 -15.31
C VAL A 174 -3.34 12.15 -15.76
N LYS A 175 -3.14 11.45 -16.89
CA LYS A 175 -4.10 10.44 -17.36
C LYS A 175 -4.31 9.35 -16.33
N ASN A 176 -3.24 8.75 -15.80
CA ASN A 176 -3.34 7.71 -14.78
C ASN A 176 -4.02 8.23 -13.51
N ALA A 177 -3.63 9.42 -13.03
CA ALA A 177 -4.26 10.04 -11.88
C ALA A 177 -5.78 10.25 -12.09
N LEU A 178 -6.18 10.72 -13.27
CA LEU A 178 -7.60 10.87 -13.61
C LEU A 178 -8.34 9.54 -13.70
N LEU A 179 -7.72 8.50 -14.30
CA LEU A 179 -8.31 7.16 -14.38
C LEU A 179 -8.56 6.59 -12.98
N THR A 180 -7.57 6.70 -12.09
CA THR A 180 -7.69 6.26 -10.69
C THR A 180 -8.73 7.07 -9.92
N MET A 181 -8.75 8.40 -10.08
CA MET A 181 -9.78 9.26 -9.44
C MET A 181 -11.21 8.95 -9.91
N CYS A 182 -11.36 8.54 -11.16
CA CYS A 182 -12.65 8.15 -11.74
C CYS A 182 -13.02 6.69 -11.47
N GLY A 183 -12.14 5.91 -10.82
CA GLY A 183 -12.34 4.48 -10.58
C GLY A 183 -12.39 3.65 -11.87
N ILE A 184 -11.77 4.14 -12.96
CA ILE A 184 -11.77 3.44 -14.25
C ILE A 184 -10.79 2.27 -14.19
N ASP A 185 -9.74 2.37 -13.39
CA ASP A 185 -8.77 1.29 -13.15
C ASP A 185 -9.45 0.05 -12.57
N ASP A 186 -10.49 0.22 -11.76
CA ASP A 186 -11.28 -0.88 -11.20
C ASP A 186 -11.95 -1.72 -12.30
N PHE A 187 -12.36 -1.09 -13.40
CA PHE A 187 -12.92 -1.81 -14.55
C PHE A 187 -11.86 -2.62 -15.30
N GLU A 188 -10.63 -2.13 -15.43
CA GLU A 188 -9.53 -2.88 -16.03
C GLU A 188 -9.13 -4.07 -15.16
N ILE A 189 -9.05 -3.87 -13.84
CA ILE A 189 -8.81 -4.93 -12.86
C ILE A 189 -9.93 -5.98 -12.95
N LEU A 190 -11.19 -5.56 -12.95
CA LEU A 190 -12.33 -6.47 -13.06
C LEU A 190 -12.30 -7.24 -14.39
N GLN A 191 -12.00 -6.58 -15.50
CA GLN A 191 -11.86 -7.22 -16.81
C GLN A 191 -10.76 -8.30 -16.81
N HIS A 192 -9.61 -8.00 -16.19
CA HIS A 192 -8.51 -8.95 -16.05
C HIS A 192 -8.91 -10.14 -15.17
N PHE A 193 -9.64 -9.90 -14.07
CA PHE A 193 -10.17 -10.96 -13.24
C PHE A 193 -11.17 -11.86 -13.99
N CYS A 194 -12.11 -11.26 -14.75
CA CYS A 194 -13.08 -12.01 -15.54
C CYS A 194 -12.40 -12.87 -16.62
N ARG A 195 -11.39 -12.34 -17.30
CA ARG A 195 -10.63 -13.10 -18.30
C ARG A 195 -9.91 -14.29 -17.66
N ASN A 196 -9.23 -14.07 -16.54
CA ASN A 196 -8.52 -15.15 -15.83
C ASN A 196 -9.48 -16.18 -15.23
N TYR A 197 -10.68 -15.78 -14.83
CA TYR A 197 -11.69 -16.68 -14.30
C TYR A 197 -12.27 -17.54 -15.43
N ASN A 198 -12.60 -16.96 -16.58
CA ASN A 198 -13.08 -17.71 -17.74
C ASN A 198 -12.04 -18.73 -18.21
N GLY A 199 -10.76 -18.34 -18.31
CA GLY A 199 -9.68 -19.28 -18.65
C GLY A 199 -9.52 -20.44 -17.65
N ARG A 200 -9.84 -20.23 -16.36
CA ARG A 200 -9.85 -21.32 -15.36
C ARG A 200 -11.04 -22.26 -15.51
N ILE A 201 -12.19 -21.74 -15.92
CA ILE A 201 -13.39 -22.57 -16.19
C ILE A 201 -13.15 -23.43 -17.42
N GLU A 202 -12.68 -22.82 -18.53
CA GLU A 202 -12.36 -23.53 -19.76
C GLU A 202 -11.34 -24.66 -19.53
N SER A 203 -10.24 -24.37 -18.79
CA SER A 203 -9.23 -25.38 -18.46
C SER A 203 -9.76 -26.52 -17.56
N LYS A 204 -10.73 -26.23 -16.68
CA LYS A 204 -11.34 -27.25 -15.84
C LYS A 204 -12.33 -28.12 -16.61
N GLU A 205 -13.13 -27.54 -17.52
CA GLU A 205 -14.01 -28.28 -18.43
C GLU A 205 -13.21 -29.18 -19.38
N GLU A 206 -12.09 -28.67 -19.94
CA GLU A 206 -11.19 -29.47 -20.77
C GLU A 206 -10.56 -30.63 -19.99
N MET A 207 -10.18 -30.42 -18.72
CA MET A 207 -9.64 -31.46 -17.85
C MET A 207 -10.70 -32.55 -17.54
N ASP A 208 -11.91 -32.11 -17.18
CA ASP A 208 -13.02 -33.03 -16.89
C ASP A 208 -13.41 -33.85 -18.16
N LEU A 209 -13.35 -33.24 -19.35
CA LEU A 209 -13.61 -33.91 -20.62
C LEU A 209 -12.52 -34.94 -20.96
N ASN A 210 -11.28 -34.59 -20.70
CA ASN A 210 -10.13 -35.48 -20.95
C ASN A 210 -10.13 -36.70 -20.02
N ASP A 211 -10.50 -36.48 -18.74
CA ASP A 211 -10.67 -37.60 -17.77
C ASP A 211 -11.82 -38.52 -18.17
N GLN A 212 -12.94 -37.98 -18.65
CA GLN A 212 -14.05 -38.78 -19.18
C GLN A 212 -13.66 -39.56 -20.43
N TYR A 213 -12.91 -38.94 -21.33
CA TYR A 213 -12.39 -39.61 -22.52
C TYR A 213 -11.46 -40.77 -22.16
N GLN A 214 -10.54 -40.58 -21.24
CA GLN A 214 -9.61 -41.61 -20.79
C GLN A 214 -10.33 -42.78 -20.13
N ASN A 215 -11.31 -42.50 -19.30
CA ASN A 215 -12.18 -43.54 -18.69
C ASN A 215 -12.95 -44.36 -19.72
N LEU A 216 -13.38 -43.75 -20.82
CA LEU A 216 -14.05 -44.46 -21.92
C LEU A 216 -13.09 -45.33 -22.71
N VAL A 217 -11.88 -44.88 -22.99
CA VAL A 217 -10.82 -45.62 -23.66
C VAL A 217 -10.45 -46.86 -22.84
N ASP A 218 -10.30 -46.72 -21.53
CA ASP A 218 -9.97 -47.85 -20.63
C ASP A 218 -11.09 -48.92 -20.61
N LYS A 219 -12.37 -48.48 -20.58
CA LYS A 219 -13.51 -49.41 -20.67
C LYS A 219 -13.60 -50.14 -22.01
N ILE A 220 -13.27 -49.47 -23.11
CA ILE A 220 -13.20 -50.10 -24.43
C ILE A 220 -12.12 -51.17 -24.43
N ALA A 221 -10.93 -50.88 -23.93
CA ALA A 221 -9.83 -51.86 -23.86
C ALA A 221 -10.17 -53.09 -22.96
N GLU A 222 -10.87 -52.86 -21.85
CA GLU A 222 -11.36 -53.98 -21.00
C GLU A 222 -12.39 -54.83 -21.70
N THR A 223 -13.34 -54.23 -22.43
CA THR A 223 -14.36 -54.96 -23.19
C THR A 223 -13.77 -55.73 -24.37
N GLU A 224 -12.79 -55.16 -25.09
CA GLU A 224 -12.05 -55.86 -26.14
C GLU A 224 -11.32 -57.11 -25.61
N LYS A 225 -10.66 -57.01 -24.46
CA LYS A 225 -10.03 -58.13 -23.80
C LYS A 225 -11.03 -59.24 -23.41
N ALA A 226 -12.20 -58.83 -22.89
CA ALA A 226 -13.25 -59.75 -22.53
C ALA A 226 -13.81 -60.47 -23.78
N ILE A 227 -14.03 -59.76 -24.91
CA ILE A 227 -14.45 -60.34 -26.17
C ILE A 227 -13.41 -61.35 -26.69
N THR A 228 -12.14 -61.01 -26.71
CA THR A 228 -11.06 -61.91 -27.14
C THR A 228 -11.00 -63.16 -26.28
N ALA A 229 -11.19 -63.04 -24.98
CA ALA A 229 -11.27 -64.18 -24.07
C ALA A 229 -12.51 -65.10 -24.33
N CYS A 230 -13.66 -64.51 -24.64
CA CYS A 230 -14.85 -65.25 -24.99
C CYS A 230 -14.71 -65.98 -26.38
N GLU A 231 -14.09 -65.32 -27.35
CA GLU A 231 -13.83 -65.87 -28.66
C GLU A 231 -12.83 -67.06 -28.57
N SER A 232 -11.85 -67.05 -27.72
CA SER A 232 -10.94 -68.15 -27.48
C SER A 232 -11.64 -69.37 -26.87
N ILE A 233 -12.65 -69.16 -26.01
CA ILE A 233 -13.42 -70.24 -25.39
C ILE A 233 -14.41 -70.87 -26.39
N LEU A 234 -14.89 -70.11 -27.37
CA LEU A 234 -15.81 -70.57 -28.42
C LEU A 234 -15.12 -71.35 -29.56
N ASN A 235 -13.83 -71.21 -29.73
CA ASN A 235 -13.03 -71.85 -30.74
C ASN A 235 -12.29 -73.15 -30.26
N ASP A 236 -12.37 -73.44 -28.96
CA ASP A 236 -12.00 -74.70 -28.36
C ASP A 236 -13.23 -75.65 -28.18
#